data_373bdaed4ab8d985f521063bad793baa
#
_entry.id   373bdaed4ab8d985f521063bad793baa
#
_cell.length_a   1.000
_cell.length_b   1.000
_cell.length_c   1.000
_cell.angle_alpha   90.00
_cell.angle_beta   90.00
_cell.angle_gamma   90.00
#
_symmetry.space_group_name_H-M   'P 1'
#
loop_
_entity.id
_entity.type
_entity.pdbx_description
1 polymer ?
#
loop_
_entity_poly.entity_id
_entity_poly.type
_entity_poly.pdbx_seq_one_letter_code
_entity_poly.pdbx_strand_id
1 'polypeptide(L)'
;MPSPQKQKGSSFEREIAQFLTKTYNESFIRAPGSGAYVGGKNQSRKQVLHEGQIRSFKGDIVPGQSFPLFNAECKSYKDFPFHLVLTGDCKQLDAWLDQLMAVSEPDDLNILFMKFNRKGKFVCVQSKLTWVTDQFLYYTSKKHKDWLIIEFDHFWKHNQDLIKTYSNKSDTTSIIKSETKNLLPSLNLH
;
A
#
# COMPACT_ATOMS: atom_id res chain seq x y z
N MET A 1 -8.48 7.21 -28.59
CA MET A 1 -8.19 5.91 -27.93
C MET A 1 -7.16 6.15 -26.81
N PRO A 2 -7.26 5.50 -25.65
CA PRO A 2 -6.25 5.65 -24.59
C PRO A 2 -4.91 5.07 -25.07
N SER A 3 -3.78 5.66 -24.62
CA SER A 3 -2.46 5.17 -24.96
C SER A 3 -2.22 3.74 -24.45
N PRO A 4 -1.34 2.94 -25.10
CA PRO A 4 -1.03 1.58 -24.65
C PRO A 4 -0.55 1.50 -23.20
N GLN A 5 0.17 2.51 -22.70
CA GLN A 5 0.58 2.61 -21.28
C GLN A 5 -0.60 2.82 -20.34
N LYS A 6 -1.56 3.68 -20.72
CA LYS A 6 -2.78 3.91 -19.92
C LYS A 6 -3.66 2.66 -19.85
N GLN A 7 -3.72 1.87 -20.93
CA GLN A 7 -4.43 0.59 -20.97
C GLN A 7 -3.77 -0.45 -20.05
N LYS A 8 -2.44 -0.54 -20.02
CA LYS A 8 -1.69 -1.47 -19.15
C LYS A 8 -1.87 -1.13 -17.66
N GLY A 9 -1.82 0.15 -17.29
CA GLY A 9 -2.07 0.60 -15.92
C GLY A 9 -3.47 0.18 -15.47
N SER A 10 -4.52 0.56 -16.20
CA SER A 10 -5.90 0.23 -15.85
C SER A 10 -6.21 -1.28 -15.86
N SER A 11 -5.46 -2.09 -16.62
CA SER A 11 -5.57 -3.55 -16.58
C SER A 11 -5.01 -4.12 -15.28
N PHE A 12 -3.86 -3.61 -14.83
CA PHE A 12 -3.24 -4.07 -13.58
C PHE A 12 -4.04 -3.65 -12.34
N GLU A 13 -4.60 -2.43 -12.32
CA GLU A 13 -5.51 -1.98 -11.27
C GLU A 13 -6.72 -2.92 -11.12
N ARG A 14 -7.34 -3.35 -12.26
CA ARG A 14 -8.44 -4.33 -12.24
C ARG A 14 -7.97 -5.72 -11.77
N GLU A 15 -6.79 -6.17 -12.18
CA GLU A 15 -6.20 -7.44 -11.75
C GLU A 15 -6.05 -7.47 -10.22
N ILE A 16 -5.53 -6.38 -9.62
CA ILE A 16 -5.39 -6.25 -8.16
C ILE A 16 -6.76 -6.20 -7.48
N ALA A 17 -7.71 -5.40 -7.99
CA ALA A 17 -9.05 -5.32 -7.42
C ALA A 17 -9.76 -6.68 -7.42
N GLN A 18 -9.68 -7.44 -8.51
CA GLN A 18 -10.25 -8.79 -8.61
C GLN A 18 -9.57 -9.79 -7.66
N PHE A 19 -8.24 -9.71 -7.57
CA PHE A 19 -7.48 -10.53 -6.63
C PHE A 19 -7.92 -10.29 -5.18
N LEU A 20 -7.99 -9.03 -4.75
CA LEU A 20 -8.41 -8.63 -3.39
C LEU A 20 -9.86 -9.05 -3.11
N THR A 21 -10.76 -8.84 -4.09
CA THR A 21 -12.16 -9.27 -3.99
C THR A 21 -12.27 -10.77 -3.75
N LYS A 22 -11.50 -11.58 -4.51
CA LYS A 22 -11.49 -13.04 -4.34
C LYS A 22 -10.88 -13.46 -3.00
N THR A 23 -9.78 -12.81 -2.59
CA THR A 23 -9.05 -13.15 -1.36
C THR A 23 -9.89 -12.90 -0.11
N TYR A 24 -10.60 -11.77 -0.07
CA TYR A 24 -11.33 -11.34 1.13
C TYR A 24 -12.84 -11.56 1.06
N ASN A 25 -13.34 -12.04 -0.07
CA ASN A 25 -14.78 -12.19 -0.34
C ASN A 25 -15.56 -10.88 -0.08
N GLU A 26 -14.94 -9.75 -0.42
CA GLU A 26 -15.49 -8.40 -0.28
C GLU A 26 -15.21 -7.59 -1.55
N SER A 27 -16.07 -6.62 -1.86
CA SER A 27 -15.97 -5.82 -3.09
C SER A 27 -14.78 -4.85 -3.02
N PHE A 28 -13.74 -5.12 -3.79
CA PHE A 28 -12.69 -4.17 -4.13
C PHE A 28 -12.86 -3.76 -5.59
N ILE A 29 -12.89 -2.48 -5.88
CA ILE A 29 -13.05 -1.99 -7.24
C ILE A 29 -11.95 -1.01 -7.63
N ARG A 30 -11.66 -0.95 -8.91
CA ARG A 30 -10.79 0.08 -9.45
C ARG A 30 -11.41 1.46 -9.28
N ALA A 31 -10.65 2.41 -8.73
CA ALA A 31 -11.13 3.77 -8.57
C ALA A 31 -11.37 4.45 -9.93
N PRO A 32 -12.55 5.07 -10.17
CA PRO A 32 -12.78 5.83 -11.39
C PRO A 32 -11.95 7.12 -11.38
N GLY A 33 -10.98 7.23 -12.31
CA GLY A 33 -10.13 8.42 -12.44
C GLY A 33 -8.98 8.54 -11.43
N SER A 34 -8.48 7.40 -10.99
CA SER A 34 -7.41 7.17 -9.98
C SER A 34 -6.48 8.35 -9.66
N GLY A 35 -6.31 8.65 -8.37
CA GLY A 35 -5.23 9.48 -7.79
C GLY A 35 -5.32 10.99 -7.98
N ALA A 36 -5.91 11.50 -9.06
CA ALA A 36 -5.91 12.94 -9.38
C ALA A 36 -7.08 13.73 -8.73
N TYR A 37 -8.09 13.06 -8.17
CA TYR A 37 -9.32 13.76 -7.77
C TYR A 37 -9.21 14.44 -6.41
N VAL A 38 -8.52 13.85 -5.43
CA VAL A 38 -8.37 14.39 -4.07
C VAL A 38 -6.92 14.59 -3.62
N GLY A 39 -5.93 14.22 -4.44
CA GLY A 39 -4.50 14.38 -4.14
C GLY A 39 -3.88 15.66 -4.71
N GLY A 40 -2.68 16.02 -4.24
CA GLY A 40 -1.89 17.14 -4.74
C GLY A 40 -2.65 18.49 -4.68
N LYS A 41 -2.77 19.16 -5.83
CA LYS A 41 -3.46 20.48 -5.94
C LYS A 41 -4.97 20.44 -5.59
N ASN A 42 -5.58 19.26 -5.46
CA ASN A 42 -7.01 19.05 -5.22
C ASN A 42 -7.35 18.72 -3.76
N GLN A 43 -6.42 18.87 -2.82
CA GLN A 43 -6.65 18.58 -1.38
C GLN A 43 -7.83 19.34 -0.78
N SER A 44 -8.12 20.56 -1.25
CA SER A 44 -9.28 21.35 -0.81
C SER A 44 -10.62 20.64 -1.05
N ARG A 45 -10.69 19.70 -1.99
CA ARG A 45 -11.90 18.91 -2.25
C ARG A 45 -12.24 17.93 -1.12
N LYS A 46 -11.26 17.50 -0.31
CA LYS A 46 -11.49 16.65 0.88
C LYS A 46 -12.44 17.33 1.88
N GLN A 47 -12.44 18.65 1.97
CA GLN A 47 -13.28 19.41 2.91
C GLN A 47 -14.77 19.43 2.54
N VAL A 48 -15.10 19.11 1.29
CA VAL A 48 -16.46 19.17 0.73
C VAL A 48 -17.08 17.79 0.49
N LEU A 49 -16.25 16.72 0.53
CA LEU A 49 -16.67 15.36 0.24
C LEU A 49 -17.00 14.59 1.53
N HIS A 50 -18.08 13.78 1.50
CA HIS A 50 -18.35 12.83 2.58
C HIS A 50 -17.28 11.74 2.65
N GLU A 51 -17.03 11.18 3.85
CA GLU A 51 -15.99 10.14 4.08
C GLU A 51 -16.02 8.99 3.07
N GLY A 52 -17.22 8.51 2.68
CA GLY A 52 -17.37 7.47 1.67
C GLY A 52 -16.90 7.90 0.28
N GLN A 53 -17.06 9.18 -0.07
CA GLN A 53 -16.58 9.74 -1.34
C GLN A 53 -15.06 9.94 -1.31
N ILE A 54 -14.51 10.37 -0.17
CA ILE A 54 -13.05 10.48 0.01
C ILE A 54 -12.39 9.14 -0.19
N ARG A 55 -12.92 8.05 0.39
CA ARG A 55 -12.44 6.67 0.18
C ARG A 55 -12.48 6.26 -1.30
N SER A 56 -13.54 6.61 -2.02
CA SER A 56 -13.69 6.25 -3.43
C SER A 56 -12.68 6.93 -4.35
N PHE A 57 -12.00 7.97 -3.87
CA PHE A 57 -11.03 8.75 -4.64
C PHE A 57 -9.61 8.70 -4.05
N LYS A 58 -9.38 7.87 -3.02
CA LYS A 58 -8.11 7.67 -2.37
C LYS A 58 -7.38 6.48 -3.03
N GLY A 59 -6.31 6.74 -3.74
CA GLY A 59 -5.55 5.71 -4.45
C GLY A 59 -6.25 5.13 -5.69
N ASP A 60 -5.73 4.01 -6.17
CA ASP A 60 -6.19 3.31 -7.39
C ASP A 60 -7.26 2.25 -7.12
N ILE A 61 -7.40 1.82 -5.87
CA ILE A 61 -8.32 0.76 -5.44
C ILE A 61 -9.26 1.31 -4.36
N VAL A 62 -10.56 1.22 -4.59
CA VAL A 62 -11.60 1.46 -3.58
C VAL A 62 -11.78 0.17 -2.78
N PRO A 63 -11.47 0.14 -1.49
CA PRO A 63 -11.54 -1.06 -0.67
C PRO A 63 -12.98 -1.41 -0.26
N GLY A 64 -13.16 -2.66 0.18
CA GLY A 64 -14.36 -3.12 0.88
C GLY A 64 -14.57 -2.41 2.21
N GLN A 65 -15.77 -2.56 2.78
CA GLN A 65 -16.17 -1.84 4.02
C GLN A 65 -15.32 -2.23 5.23
N SER A 66 -14.86 -3.47 5.30
CA SER A 66 -14.01 -3.96 6.40
C SER A 66 -12.55 -3.48 6.32
N PHE A 67 -12.21 -2.67 5.29
CA PHE A 67 -10.86 -2.17 5.03
C PHE A 67 -10.79 -0.62 5.02
N PRO A 68 -11.27 0.07 6.07
CA PRO A 68 -11.39 1.53 6.07
C PRO A 68 -10.07 2.27 5.95
N LEU A 69 -8.94 1.68 6.37
CA LEU A 69 -7.62 2.28 6.35
C LEU A 69 -6.78 1.86 5.13
N PHE A 70 -7.35 1.05 4.22
CA PHE A 70 -6.61 0.56 3.06
C PHE A 70 -6.39 1.69 2.03
N ASN A 71 -5.13 2.00 1.73
CA ASN A 71 -4.72 2.94 0.71
C ASN A 71 -3.73 2.26 -0.25
N ALA A 72 -4.08 2.19 -1.54
CA ALA A 72 -3.27 1.45 -2.49
C ALA A 72 -3.07 2.20 -3.81
N GLU A 73 -1.85 2.14 -4.31
CA GLU A 73 -1.42 2.64 -5.62
C GLU A 73 -0.90 1.47 -6.46
N CYS A 74 -1.16 1.48 -7.78
CA CYS A 74 -0.77 0.42 -8.71
C CYS A 74 0.13 0.96 -9.81
N LYS A 75 1.28 0.34 -10.03
CA LYS A 75 2.25 0.71 -11.06
C LYS A 75 2.57 -0.46 -11.96
N SER A 76 2.34 -0.31 -13.27
CA SER A 76 2.68 -1.31 -14.28
C SER A 76 3.62 -0.73 -15.32
N TYR A 77 4.85 -1.24 -15.34
CA TYR A 77 5.92 -0.73 -16.20
C TYR A 77 6.63 -1.86 -16.95
N LYS A 78 7.40 -1.48 -17.97
CA LYS A 78 8.22 -2.45 -18.73
C LYS A 78 9.34 -2.99 -17.86
N ASP A 79 9.99 -2.12 -17.10
CA ASP A 79 11.18 -2.42 -16.31
C ASP A 79 11.26 -1.56 -15.04
N PHE A 80 12.14 -1.97 -14.12
CA PHE A 80 12.41 -1.28 -12.88
C PHE A 80 13.88 -1.45 -12.47
N PRO A 81 14.55 -0.37 -12.06
CA PRO A 81 15.96 -0.41 -11.71
C PRO A 81 16.18 -0.92 -10.28
N PHE A 82 16.00 -2.21 -10.03
CA PHE A 82 16.14 -2.82 -8.70
C PHE A 82 17.50 -2.54 -8.04
N HIS A 83 18.57 -2.38 -8.82
CA HIS A 83 19.88 -2.03 -8.30
C HIS A 83 19.92 -0.66 -7.61
N LEU A 84 19.07 0.29 -8.01
CA LEU A 84 18.98 1.61 -7.36
C LEU A 84 18.23 1.55 -6.02
N VAL A 85 17.45 0.49 -5.77
CA VAL A 85 16.82 0.26 -4.46
C VAL A 85 17.90 0.03 -3.40
N LEU A 86 18.94 -0.74 -3.74
CA LEU A 86 20.05 -1.07 -2.84
C LEU A 86 20.91 0.15 -2.48
N THR A 87 20.94 1.17 -3.34
CA THR A 87 21.70 2.41 -3.10
C THR A 87 20.88 3.52 -2.46
N GLY A 88 19.56 3.33 -2.30
CA GLY A 88 18.65 4.36 -1.78
C GLY A 88 18.44 5.57 -2.72
N ASP A 89 18.77 5.45 -4.00
CA ASP A 89 18.63 6.53 -5.02
C ASP A 89 17.70 6.12 -6.16
N CYS A 90 16.57 5.50 -5.86
CA CYS A 90 15.57 5.12 -6.85
C CYS A 90 14.50 6.21 -7.00
N LYS A 91 14.78 7.25 -7.81
CA LYS A 91 13.87 8.38 -8.06
C LYS A 91 12.49 7.94 -8.57
N GLN A 92 12.44 6.84 -9.32
CA GLN A 92 11.18 6.28 -9.81
C GLN A 92 10.32 5.75 -8.67
N LEU A 93 10.91 5.03 -7.71
CA LEU A 93 10.21 4.55 -6.53
C LEU A 93 9.79 5.71 -5.63
N ASP A 94 10.68 6.69 -5.39
CA ASP A 94 10.34 7.90 -4.62
C ASP A 94 9.12 8.61 -5.20
N ALA A 95 9.05 8.78 -6.53
CA ALA A 95 7.90 9.42 -7.17
C ALA A 95 6.59 8.63 -7.01
N TRP A 96 6.65 7.31 -7.00
CA TRP A 96 5.47 6.46 -6.75
C TRP A 96 5.04 6.50 -5.29
N LEU A 97 5.99 6.50 -4.36
CA LEU A 97 5.72 6.68 -2.94
C LEU A 97 5.20 8.08 -2.63
N ASP A 98 5.73 9.13 -3.27
CA ASP A 98 5.19 10.50 -3.17
C ASP A 98 3.69 10.51 -3.55
N GLN A 99 3.31 9.81 -4.63
CA GLN A 99 1.92 9.71 -5.08
C GLN A 99 1.03 8.95 -4.09
N LEU A 100 1.48 7.79 -3.60
CA LEU A 100 0.79 7.00 -2.59
C LEU A 100 0.56 7.79 -1.30
N MET A 101 1.60 8.47 -0.82
CA MET A 101 1.58 9.22 0.43
C MET A 101 0.84 10.55 0.33
N ALA A 102 0.66 11.11 -0.88
CA ALA A 102 -0.06 12.39 -1.07
C ALA A 102 -1.54 12.35 -0.68
N VAL A 103 -2.14 11.15 -0.66
CA VAL A 103 -3.55 10.91 -0.26
C VAL A 103 -3.68 10.16 1.06
N SER A 104 -2.56 9.75 1.65
CA SER A 104 -2.52 8.96 2.89
C SER A 104 -2.90 9.79 4.11
N GLU A 105 -3.63 9.17 5.02
CA GLU A 105 -3.86 9.65 6.39
C GLU A 105 -2.91 8.94 7.37
N PRO A 106 -2.70 9.45 8.60
CA PRO A 106 -1.71 8.90 9.54
C PRO A 106 -1.82 7.40 9.84
N ASP A 107 -3.06 6.89 9.92
CA ASP A 107 -3.35 5.50 10.29
C ASP A 107 -3.51 4.58 9.07
N ASP A 108 -3.33 5.09 7.85
CA ASP A 108 -3.55 4.29 6.66
C ASP A 108 -2.53 3.16 6.51
N LEU A 109 -3.04 2.02 6.10
CA LEU A 109 -2.25 0.94 5.53
C LEU A 109 -1.90 1.28 4.09
N ASN A 110 -0.69 1.75 3.86
CA ASN A 110 -0.21 2.16 2.55
C ASN A 110 0.46 1.00 1.81
N ILE A 111 -0.07 0.66 0.64
CA ILE A 111 0.43 -0.43 -0.20
C ILE A 111 0.68 0.07 -1.62
N LEU A 112 1.90 -0.13 -2.13
CA LEU A 112 2.22 0.08 -3.53
C LEU A 112 2.33 -1.28 -4.24
N PHE A 113 1.42 -1.54 -5.17
CA PHE A 113 1.48 -2.70 -6.06
C PHE A 113 2.29 -2.38 -7.30
N MET A 114 3.24 -3.24 -7.63
CA MET A 114 4.11 -3.04 -8.78
C MET A 114 4.11 -4.27 -9.69
N LYS A 115 4.05 -4.07 -11.01
CA LYS A 115 4.15 -5.11 -12.03
C LYS A 115 5.16 -4.74 -13.09
N PHE A 116 6.10 -5.64 -13.36
CA PHE A 116 7.11 -5.44 -14.40
C PHE A 116 7.05 -6.56 -15.44
N ASN A 117 7.18 -6.18 -16.71
CA ASN A 117 7.09 -7.16 -17.80
C ASN A 117 8.14 -8.26 -17.62
N ARG A 118 7.69 -9.53 -17.61
CA ARG A 118 8.54 -10.72 -17.47
C ARG A 118 9.37 -10.79 -16.18
N LYS A 119 9.13 -9.92 -15.21
CA LYS A 119 9.85 -9.89 -13.92
C LYS A 119 8.94 -10.16 -12.71
N GLY A 120 7.62 -10.26 -12.95
CA GLY A 120 6.65 -10.55 -11.89
C GLY A 120 5.97 -9.33 -11.29
N LYS A 121 5.33 -9.57 -10.17
CA LYS A 121 4.59 -8.60 -9.37
C LYS A 121 5.25 -8.47 -8.00
N PHE A 122 5.17 -7.28 -7.42
CA PHE A 122 5.75 -6.97 -6.12
C PHE A 122 4.81 -6.11 -5.30
N VAL A 123 4.93 -6.21 -3.99
CA VAL A 123 4.26 -5.36 -3.01
C VAL A 123 5.32 -4.53 -2.29
N CYS A 124 5.07 -3.22 -2.17
CA CYS A 124 5.92 -2.35 -1.37
C CYS A 124 5.08 -1.81 -0.19
N VAL A 125 5.55 -2.04 1.05
CA VAL A 125 4.86 -1.72 2.30
C VAL A 125 5.82 -1.09 3.30
N GLN A 126 5.29 -0.34 4.28
CA GLN A 126 6.09 0.25 5.34
C GLN A 126 6.57 -0.82 6.33
N SER A 127 7.85 -0.79 6.68
CA SER A 127 8.47 -1.74 7.64
C SER A 127 8.11 -1.47 9.10
N LYS A 128 7.46 -0.33 9.40
CA LYS A 128 6.94 -0.03 10.76
C LYS A 128 5.86 -1.01 11.23
N LEU A 129 5.24 -1.73 10.28
CA LEU A 129 4.30 -2.82 10.56
C LEU A 129 5.04 -4.15 10.54
N THR A 130 4.60 -5.09 11.35
CA THR A 130 5.21 -6.43 11.38
C THR A 130 4.69 -7.26 10.21
N TRP A 131 5.59 -7.63 9.28
CA TRP A 131 5.29 -8.47 8.13
C TRP A 131 5.99 -9.82 8.24
N VAL A 132 5.31 -10.89 7.85
CA VAL A 132 5.89 -12.23 7.79
C VAL A 132 6.57 -12.41 6.44
N THR A 133 7.90 -12.29 6.41
CA THR A 133 8.70 -12.49 5.21
C THR A 133 10.15 -12.78 5.56
N ASP A 134 10.80 -13.64 4.78
CA ASP A 134 12.24 -13.94 4.81
C ASP A 134 12.95 -13.44 3.54
N GLN A 135 12.20 -12.92 2.56
CA GLN A 135 12.70 -12.46 1.28
C GLN A 135 12.15 -11.07 0.96
N PHE A 136 12.99 -10.06 1.04
CA PHE A 136 12.62 -8.68 0.76
C PHE A 136 13.82 -7.83 0.33
N LEU A 137 13.55 -6.72 -0.34
CA LEU A 137 14.47 -5.61 -0.48
C LEU A 137 14.04 -4.49 0.45
N TYR A 138 14.97 -4.00 1.26
CA TYR A 138 14.74 -2.84 2.11
C TYR A 138 15.07 -1.57 1.34
N TYR A 139 14.17 -0.60 1.39
CA TYR A 139 14.34 0.69 0.75
C TYR A 139 14.25 1.84 1.74
N THR A 140 15.26 2.69 1.72
CA THR A 140 15.27 3.98 2.38
C THR A 140 15.96 4.99 1.49
N SER A 141 15.39 6.18 1.38
CA SER A 141 15.94 7.31 0.62
C SER A 141 15.96 8.57 1.47
N LYS A 142 16.35 9.70 0.88
CA LYS A 142 16.24 11.01 1.56
C LYS A 142 14.79 11.40 1.84
N LYS A 143 13.85 10.96 0.98
CA LYS A 143 12.42 11.29 1.06
C LYS A 143 11.60 10.27 1.84
N HIS A 144 11.84 9.00 1.57
CA HIS A 144 11.04 7.89 2.09
C HIS A 144 11.91 6.94 2.89
N LYS A 145 11.46 6.64 4.11
CA LYS A 145 12.17 5.78 5.05
C LYS A 145 11.39 4.49 5.26
N ASP A 146 12.13 3.39 5.43
CA ASP A 146 11.63 2.16 6.01
C ASP A 146 10.52 1.47 5.18
N TRP A 147 10.81 1.17 3.91
CA TRP A 147 9.94 0.41 3.03
C TRP A 147 10.52 -0.97 2.71
N LEU A 148 9.65 -1.97 2.59
CA LEU A 148 9.97 -3.32 2.16
C LEU A 148 9.36 -3.59 0.79
N ILE A 149 10.14 -4.15 -0.14
CA ILE A 149 9.66 -4.66 -1.43
C ILE A 149 9.71 -6.17 -1.37
N ILE A 150 8.58 -6.82 -1.53
CA ILE A 150 8.40 -8.25 -1.38
C ILE A 150 7.74 -8.80 -2.65
N GLU A 151 8.11 -10.00 -3.08
CA GLU A 151 7.44 -10.67 -4.20
C GLU A 151 5.96 -10.89 -3.86
N PHE A 152 5.06 -10.71 -4.83
CA PHE A 152 3.63 -10.63 -4.61
C PHE A 152 3.02 -11.91 -4.02
N ASP A 153 3.29 -13.07 -4.62
CA ASP A 153 2.69 -14.32 -4.19
C ASP A 153 3.26 -14.76 -2.83
N HIS A 154 4.57 -14.51 -2.59
CA HIS A 154 5.20 -14.73 -1.29
C HIS A 154 4.58 -13.85 -0.21
N PHE A 155 4.37 -12.55 -0.48
CA PHE A 155 3.74 -11.64 0.46
C PHE A 155 2.33 -12.10 0.87
N TRP A 156 1.48 -12.41 -0.11
CA TRP A 156 0.09 -12.77 0.14
C TRP A 156 -0.07 -14.12 0.82
N LYS A 157 0.82 -15.05 0.57
CA LYS A 157 0.81 -16.37 1.22
C LYS A 157 0.86 -16.26 2.76
N HIS A 158 1.54 -15.25 3.28
CA HIS A 158 1.83 -15.15 4.71
C HIS A 158 1.16 -13.96 5.42
N ASN A 159 0.63 -12.98 4.69
CA ASN A 159 0.21 -11.70 5.26
C ASN A 159 -1.27 -11.33 5.01
N GLN A 160 -2.10 -12.23 4.47
CA GLN A 160 -3.51 -11.93 4.18
C GLN A 160 -4.27 -11.41 5.41
N ASP A 161 -4.13 -12.09 6.55
CA ASP A 161 -4.82 -11.71 7.79
C ASP A 161 -4.27 -10.41 8.37
N LEU A 162 -2.97 -10.17 8.24
CA LEU A 162 -2.34 -8.92 8.68
C LEU A 162 -2.86 -7.72 7.89
N ILE A 163 -3.09 -7.86 6.58
CA ILE A 163 -3.71 -6.80 5.77
C ILE A 163 -5.08 -6.43 6.31
N LYS A 164 -5.91 -7.42 6.62
CA LYS A 164 -7.25 -7.19 7.21
C LYS A 164 -7.15 -6.50 8.55
N THR A 165 -6.27 -6.98 9.42
CA THR A 165 -6.02 -6.42 10.75
C THR A 165 -5.55 -4.96 10.68
N TYR A 166 -4.52 -4.67 9.88
CA TYR A 166 -3.97 -3.31 9.77
C TYR A 166 -4.89 -2.34 9.03
N SER A 167 -5.81 -2.84 8.22
CA SER A 167 -6.81 -2.00 7.53
C SER A 167 -8.00 -1.63 8.41
N ASN A 168 -8.09 -2.17 9.64
CA ASN A 168 -9.24 -1.94 10.54
C ASN A 168 -8.82 -1.22 11.82
N LYS A 169 -9.43 -0.07 12.12
CA LYS A 169 -9.13 0.74 13.33
C LYS A 169 -9.35 0.00 14.65
N SER A 170 -10.34 -0.90 14.71
CA SER A 170 -10.67 -1.63 15.94
C SER A 170 -9.57 -2.60 16.37
N ASP A 171 -8.83 -3.14 15.41
CA ASP A 171 -7.85 -4.21 15.66
C ASP A 171 -6.45 -3.66 15.93
N THR A 172 -6.08 -2.53 15.33
CA THR A 172 -4.75 -1.91 15.47
C THR A 172 -4.47 -1.47 16.90
N THR A 173 -5.47 -0.95 17.62
CA THR A 173 -5.32 -0.51 19.02
C THR A 173 -5.13 -1.68 19.99
N SER A 174 -5.66 -2.86 19.69
CA SER A 174 -5.52 -4.07 20.52
C SER A 174 -4.13 -4.71 20.38
N ILE A 175 -3.55 -4.70 19.19
CA ILE A 175 -2.22 -5.27 18.90
C ILE A 175 -1.12 -4.44 19.54
N ILE A 176 -1.14 -3.11 19.42
CA ILE A 176 -0.16 -2.22 20.05
C ILE A 176 -0.18 -2.39 21.59
N LYS A 177 -1.36 -2.58 22.18
CA LYS A 177 -1.50 -2.83 23.63
C LYS A 177 -0.96 -4.21 24.05
N SER A 178 -1.06 -5.24 23.21
CA SER A 178 -0.53 -6.58 23.51
C SER A 178 0.99 -6.67 23.36
N GLU A 179 1.56 -6.00 22.38
CA GLU A 179 3.02 -5.97 22.14
C GLU A 179 3.76 -5.13 23.19
N THR A 180 3.21 -3.99 23.62
CA THR A 180 3.78 -3.20 24.73
C THR A 180 3.76 -3.94 26.06
N LYS A 181 2.80 -4.85 26.26
CA LYS A 181 2.72 -5.65 27.48
C LYS A 181 3.74 -6.80 27.54
N ASN A 182 4.19 -7.27 26.36
CA ASN A 182 5.18 -8.35 26.24
C ASN A 182 6.64 -7.84 26.16
N LEU A 183 6.86 -6.53 25.97
CA LEU A 183 8.19 -5.91 25.86
C LEU A 183 8.71 -5.30 27.16
N LEU A 184 8.00 -5.43 28.28
CA LEU A 184 8.50 -5.07 29.61
C LEU A 184 8.83 -6.34 30.40
N PRO A 185 10.05 -6.92 30.27
CA PRO A 185 10.53 -7.82 31.30
C PRO A 185 10.84 -6.97 32.53
N SER A 186 10.33 -7.41 33.66
CA SER A 186 10.59 -6.93 34.99
C SER A 186 12.06 -6.58 35.24
N LEU A 187 12.43 -5.31 35.19
CA LEU A 187 13.64 -4.80 35.81
C LEU A 187 13.34 -4.65 37.31
N ASN A 188 13.41 -5.77 38.04
CA ASN A 188 13.63 -5.73 39.46
C ASN A 188 15.11 -5.40 39.71
N LEU A 189 15.38 -4.15 40.02
CA LEU A 189 16.64 -3.72 40.60
C LEU A 189 16.54 -3.99 42.12
N HIS A 190 17.37 -4.92 42.60
CA HIS A 190 17.81 -4.99 43.98
C HIS A 190 19.02 -4.09 44.16
#